data_fc4618d4e7d475d4e5c4a85f04325bb1
#
_entry.id   fc4618d4e7d475d4e5c4a85f04325bb1
#
_cell.length_a   1.000
_cell.length_b   1.000
_cell.length_c   1.000
_cell.angle_alpha   90.00
_cell.angle_beta   90.00
_cell.angle_gamma   90.00
#
_symmetry.space_group_name_H-M   'P 1'
#
loop_
_entity.id
_entity.type
_entity.pdbx_description
1 polymer ?
#
loop_
_entity_poly.entity_id
_entity_poly.type
_entity_poly.pdbx_seq_one_letter_code
_entity_poly.pdbx_strand_id
1 'polypeptide(L)'
;MKKKGIIVSGYFNPIHKGHLEYFNTAKDLADELFVIVNSDHQRILKGSKEFQQEAERLFIVENIKAVDKAIISIDKDRSVCESIRSLFEKYGQEYQLG
;
A
#
# COMPACT_ATOMS: atom_id res chain seq x y z
N MET A 1 21.48 7.46 10.78
CA MET A 1 21.25 7.11 9.37
C MET A 1 19.81 6.63 9.20
N LYS A 2 19.12 7.14 8.19
CA LYS A 2 17.74 6.76 7.93
C LYS A 2 17.67 5.36 7.33
N LYS A 3 16.67 4.59 7.74
CA LYS A 3 16.34 3.33 7.09
C LYS A 3 15.68 3.61 5.76
N LYS A 4 15.85 2.71 4.82
CA LYS A 4 15.22 2.84 3.51
C LYS A 4 13.82 2.23 3.55
N GLY A 5 12.82 3.00 3.15
CA GLY A 5 11.45 2.54 3.01
C GLY A 5 11.02 2.60 1.56
N ILE A 6 10.31 1.57 1.10
CA ILE A 6 9.74 1.55 -0.25
C ILE A 6 8.23 1.56 -0.16
N ILE A 7 7.59 2.31 -1.05
CA ILE A 7 6.13 2.46 -1.07
C ILE A 7 5.59 1.80 -2.33
N VAL A 8 4.61 0.92 -2.16
CA VAL A 8 3.88 0.31 -3.26
C VAL A 8 2.38 0.51 -3.03
N SER A 9 1.59 0.39 -4.08
CA SER A 9 0.15 0.56 -3.98
C SER A 9 -0.58 -0.43 -4.86
N GLY A 10 -1.86 -0.65 -4.58
CA GLY A 10 -2.70 -1.51 -5.39
C GLY A 10 -4.08 -1.67 -4.80
N TYR A 11 -4.96 -2.29 -5.57
CA TYR A 11 -6.34 -2.56 -5.13
C TYR A 11 -6.43 -3.84 -4.32
N PHE A 12 -5.69 -4.89 -4.71
CA PHE A 12 -5.68 -6.20 -4.03
C PHE A 12 -7.10 -6.73 -3.85
N ASN A 13 -7.86 -6.76 -4.93
CA ASN A 13 -9.30 -7.04 -4.92
C ASN A 13 -9.65 -8.20 -5.89
N PRO A 14 -9.37 -9.46 -5.53
CA PRO A 14 -8.70 -9.89 -4.29
C PRO A 14 -7.17 -9.92 -4.41
N ILE A 15 -6.51 -10.13 -3.29
CA ILE A 15 -5.07 -10.37 -3.29
C ILE A 15 -4.79 -11.79 -3.78
N HIS A 16 -3.66 -11.99 -4.47
CA HIS A 16 -3.27 -13.31 -4.94
C HIS A 16 -1.74 -13.47 -4.88
N LYS A 17 -1.27 -14.66 -5.31
CA LYS A 17 0.16 -15.00 -5.23
C LYS A 17 1.07 -13.99 -5.89
N GLY A 18 0.66 -13.44 -7.04
CA GLY A 18 1.44 -12.42 -7.74
C GLY A 18 1.69 -11.17 -6.91
N HIS A 19 0.72 -10.76 -6.11
CA HIS A 19 0.88 -9.64 -5.19
C HIS A 19 1.92 -9.96 -4.10
N LEU A 20 1.89 -11.18 -3.57
CA LEU A 20 2.84 -11.58 -2.54
C LEU A 20 4.27 -11.63 -3.10
N GLU A 21 4.43 -12.12 -4.31
CA GLU A 21 5.74 -12.12 -4.99
C GLU A 21 6.25 -10.70 -5.18
N TYR A 22 5.36 -9.79 -5.58
CA TYR A 22 5.67 -8.38 -5.75
C TYR A 22 6.13 -7.76 -4.42
N PHE A 23 5.40 -8.04 -3.33
CA PHE A 23 5.77 -7.53 -2.01
C PHE A 23 7.13 -8.07 -1.56
N ASN A 24 7.39 -9.34 -1.77
CA ASN A 24 8.67 -9.95 -1.39
C ASN A 24 9.83 -9.30 -2.16
N THR A 25 9.65 -9.07 -3.46
CA THR A 25 10.65 -8.40 -4.29
C THR A 25 10.90 -6.97 -3.82
N ALA A 26 9.83 -6.23 -3.53
CA ALA A 26 9.93 -4.86 -3.04
C ALA A 26 10.63 -4.81 -1.68
N LYS A 27 10.30 -5.73 -0.78
CA LYS A 27 10.92 -5.79 0.54
C LYS A 27 12.41 -6.04 0.46
N ASP A 28 12.86 -6.83 -0.51
CA ASP A 28 14.29 -7.10 -0.71
C ASP A 28 15.07 -5.84 -1.10
N LEU A 29 14.39 -4.82 -1.60
CA LEU A 29 15.02 -3.56 -2.04
C LEU A 29 15.12 -2.51 -0.93
N ALA A 30 14.56 -2.79 0.25
CA ALA A 30 14.47 -1.78 1.31
C ALA A 30 14.46 -2.44 2.68
N ASP A 31 14.57 -1.61 3.72
CA ASP A 31 14.48 -2.08 5.11
C ASP A 31 13.03 -2.30 5.52
N GLU A 32 12.12 -1.46 5.02
CA GLU A 32 10.69 -1.58 5.31
C GLU A 32 9.85 -1.36 4.06
N LEU A 33 8.73 -2.08 4.00
CA LEU A 33 7.75 -2.00 2.93
C LEU A 33 6.48 -1.33 3.44
N PHE A 34 6.10 -0.23 2.79
CA PHE A 34 4.85 0.50 3.03
C PHE A 34 3.90 0.19 1.88
N VAL A 35 2.67 -0.21 2.20
CA VAL A 35 1.67 -0.54 1.18
C VAL A 35 0.47 0.39 1.32
N ILE A 36 0.07 1.00 0.21
CA ILE A 36 -1.16 1.80 0.12
C ILE A 36 -2.21 0.93 -0.55
N VAL A 37 -3.29 0.65 0.18
CA VAL A 37 -4.44 -0.10 -0.34
C VAL A 37 -5.44 0.90 -0.91
N ASN A 38 -5.73 0.80 -2.20
CA ASN A 38 -6.70 1.68 -2.83
C ASN A 38 -8.08 1.50 -2.21
N SER A 39 -8.79 2.62 -1.99
CA SER A 39 -10.06 2.62 -1.27
C SER A 39 -11.20 2.06 -2.12
N ASP A 40 -12.34 1.77 -1.47
CA ASP A 40 -13.57 1.38 -2.17
C ASP A 40 -14.06 2.49 -3.08
N HIS A 41 -13.91 3.75 -2.66
CA HIS A 41 -14.24 4.89 -3.50
C HIS A 41 -13.43 4.86 -4.81
N GLN A 42 -12.13 4.62 -4.71
CA GLN A 42 -11.26 4.52 -5.89
C GLN A 42 -11.62 3.32 -6.76
N ARG A 43 -12.01 2.21 -6.14
CA ARG A 43 -12.48 1.01 -6.86
C ARG A 43 -13.72 1.35 -7.70
N ILE A 44 -14.66 2.10 -7.14
CA ILE A 44 -15.86 2.53 -7.84
C ILE A 44 -15.49 3.42 -9.03
N LEU A 45 -14.56 4.36 -8.84
CA LEU A 45 -14.08 5.23 -9.92
C LEU A 45 -13.42 4.43 -11.05
N LYS A 46 -12.72 3.36 -10.69
CA LYS A 46 -12.09 2.48 -11.68
C LYS A 46 -13.12 1.62 -12.42
N GLY A 47 -14.30 1.41 -11.84
CA GLY A 47 -15.33 0.55 -12.40
C GLY A 47 -15.11 -0.93 -12.12
N SER A 48 -14.26 -1.25 -11.16
CA SER A 48 -13.99 -2.64 -10.77
C SER A 48 -15.12 -3.20 -9.91
N LYS A 49 -15.38 -4.49 -10.07
CA LYS A 49 -16.32 -5.20 -9.23
C LYS A 49 -15.73 -5.41 -7.84
N GLU A 50 -16.55 -5.24 -6.81
CA GLU A 50 -16.13 -5.48 -5.44
C GLU A 50 -16.09 -6.96 -5.13
N PHE A 51 -14.92 -7.46 -4.71
CA PHE A 51 -14.77 -8.82 -4.15
C PHE A 51 -14.61 -8.74 -2.64
N GLN A 52 -13.90 -7.75 -2.14
CA GLN A 52 -13.65 -7.52 -0.72
C GLN A 52 -13.67 -6.04 -0.43
N GLN A 53 -14.25 -5.66 0.69
CA GLN A 53 -14.29 -4.25 1.12
C GLN A 53 -12.89 -3.79 1.56
N GLU A 54 -12.67 -2.48 1.54
CA GLU A 54 -11.36 -1.93 1.84
C GLU A 54 -10.81 -2.34 3.21
N ALA A 55 -11.67 -2.43 4.22
CA ALA A 55 -11.25 -2.83 5.58
C ALA A 55 -10.73 -4.26 5.58
N GLU A 56 -11.37 -5.16 4.85
CA GLU A 56 -10.92 -6.55 4.75
C GLU A 56 -9.62 -6.64 3.96
N ARG A 57 -9.51 -5.89 2.88
CA ARG A 57 -8.29 -5.87 2.07
C ARG A 57 -7.10 -5.34 2.87
N LEU A 58 -7.32 -4.27 3.63
CA LEU A 58 -6.29 -3.72 4.51
C LEU A 58 -5.85 -4.74 5.55
N PHE A 59 -6.80 -5.41 6.20
CA PHE A 59 -6.50 -6.43 7.22
C PHE A 59 -5.63 -7.54 6.65
N ILE A 60 -5.96 -8.04 5.46
CA ILE A 60 -5.19 -9.09 4.81
C ILE A 60 -3.77 -8.61 4.50
N VAL A 61 -3.65 -7.42 3.92
CA VAL A 61 -2.35 -6.85 3.55
C VAL A 61 -1.48 -6.62 4.78
N GLU A 62 -2.05 -6.12 5.87
CA GLU A 62 -1.32 -5.88 7.12
C GLU A 62 -0.72 -7.15 7.71
N ASN A 63 -1.32 -8.30 7.42
CA ASN A 63 -0.88 -9.58 7.97
C ASN A 63 0.06 -10.36 7.05
N ILE A 64 0.47 -9.77 5.94
CA ILE A 64 1.46 -10.37 5.04
C ILE A 64 2.85 -10.13 5.62
N LYS A 65 3.64 -11.18 5.68
CA LYS A 65 4.95 -11.14 6.33
C LYS A 65 5.87 -10.05 5.79
N ALA A 66 5.85 -9.81 4.48
CA ALA A 66 6.74 -8.82 3.85
C ALA A 66 6.32 -7.37 4.12
N VAL A 67 5.07 -7.15 4.54
CA VAL A 67 4.51 -5.81 4.71
C VAL A 67 4.76 -5.32 6.13
N ASP A 68 5.43 -4.17 6.25
CA ASP A 68 5.71 -3.57 7.55
C ASP A 68 4.61 -2.61 7.98
N LYS A 69 4.09 -1.81 7.03
CA LYS A 69 3.01 -0.86 7.31
C LYS A 69 2.07 -0.82 6.12
N ALA A 70 0.77 -0.72 6.39
CA ALA A 70 -0.24 -0.61 5.35
C ALA A 70 -1.27 0.45 5.74
N ILE A 71 -1.74 1.20 4.76
CA ILE A 71 -2.80 2.21 4.95
C ILE A 71 -3.80 2.11 3.81
N ILE A 72 -5.01 2.60 4.08
CA ILE A 72 -6.01 2.81 3.02
C ILE A 72 -5.74 4.18 2.41
N SER A 73 -5.80 4.26 1.08
CA SER A 73 -5.60 5.51 0.35
C SER A 73 -6.59 6.58 0.83
N ILE A 74 -6.08 7.79 1.04
CA ILE A 74 -6.89 8.96 1.38
C ILE A 74 -7.25 9.80 0.16
N ASP A 75 -6.76 9.41 -1.03
CA ASP A 75 -7.01 10.15 -2.26
C ASP A 75 -8.45 9.96 -2.72
N LYS A 76 -9.01 11.00 -3.33
CA LYS A 76 -10.38 10.99 -3.84
C LYS A 76 -10.44 10.63 -5.31
N ASP A 77 -9.32 10.73 -6.03
CA ASP A 77 -9.20 10.31 -7.42
C ASP A 77 -8.51 8.95 -7.48
N ARG A 78 -8.16 8.50 -8.70
CA ARG A 78 -7.54 7.18 -8.88
C ARG A 78 -6.06 7.14 -8.57
N SER A 79 -5.46 8.28 -8.25
CA SER A 79 -4.04 8.36 -7.89
C SER A 79 -3.83 8.01 -6.42
N VAL A 80 -2.57 7.99 -5.98
CA VAL A 80 -2.23 7.83 -4.57
C VAL A 80 -1.30 8.95 -4.10
N CYS A 81 -1.33 10.08 -4.79
CA CYS A 81 -0.43 11.21 -4.51
C CYS A 81 -0.56 11.75 -3.10
N GLU A 82 -1.78 11.98 -2.62
CA GLU A 82 -2.00 12.49 -1.26
C GLU A 82 -1.61 11.47 -0.20
N SER A 83 -1.86 10.19 -0.48
CA SER A 83 -1.47 9.10 0.41
C SER A 83 0.04 9.01 0.54
N ILE A 84 0.76 9.14 -0.57
CA ILE A 84 2.23 9.16 -0.57
C ILE A 84 2.73 10.36 0.22
N ARG A 85 2.15 11.54 -0.01
CA ARG A 85 2.51 12.76 0.73
C ARG A 85 2.34 12.56 2.23
N SER A 86 1.22 11.96 2.62
CA SER A 86 0.93 11.66 4.02
C SER A 86 2.01 10.76 4.65
N LEU A 87 2.48 9.76 3.92
CA LEU A 87 3.55 8.89 4.40
C LEU A 87 4.87 9.64 4.55
N PHE A 88 5.20 10.53 3.59
CA PHE A 88 6.41 11.35 3.70
C PHE A 88 6.34 12.28 4.91
N GLU A 89 5.19 12.86 5.18
CA GLU A 89 5.03 13.74 6.34
C GLU A 89 5.17 12.98 7.65
N LYS A 90 4.63 11.77 7.71
CA LYS A 90 4.62 10.96 8.93
C LYS A 90 5.94 10.25 9.18
N TYR A 91 6.57 9.73 8.14
CA TYR A 91 7.75 8.86 8.26
C TYR A 91 9.02 9.38 7.60
N GLY A 92 8.95 10.50 6.88
CA GLY A 92 10.09 11.00 6.12
C GLY A 92 11.31 11.37 6.93
N GLN A 93 11.16 11.58 8.24
CA GLN A 93 12.29 11.86 9.12
C GLN A 93 12.98 10.58 9.59
N GLU A 94 12.26 9.47 9.68
CA GLU A 94 12.78 8.20 10.13
C GLU A 94 13.28 7.34 8.98
N TYR A 95 12.66 7.49 7.79
CA TYR A 95 12.95 6.68 6.62
C TYR A 95 13.28 7.54 5.41
N GLN A 96 14.16 7.01 4.56
CA GLN A 96 14.34 7.52 3.21
C GLN A 96 13.34 6.78 2.33
N LEU A 97 12.22 7.44 2.00
CA LEU A 97 11.12 6.83 1.26
C LEU A 97 11.29 6.94 -0.25
N GLY A 98 10.83 5.91 -0.93
CA GLY A 98 10.85 5.90 -2.40
C GLY A 98 9.88 4.95 -3.02
#